data_e6f40a754582e8ac174409f0415cc7fb
#
_entry.id   e6f40a754582e8ac174409f0415cc7fb
#
_cell.length_a   1.000
_cell.length_b   1.000
_cell.length_c   1.000
_cell.angle_alpha   90.00
_cell.angle_beta   90.00
_cell.angle_gamma   90.00
#
_symmetry.space_group_name_H-M   'P 1'
#
loop_
_entity.id
_entity.type
_entity.pdbx_description
1 polymer ?
#
loop_
_entity_poly.entity_id
_entity_poly.type
_entity_poly.pdbx_seq_one_letter_code
_entity_poly.pdbx_strand_id
1 'polypeptide(L)'
;MMDRTDYQILNLLQDDSRCTLRRMGDLVGLTPPAVSERIRRMEESGVIRGYHIDIDRTKLDCNITGFISVALEPDKYDKFCDFCASQSAIISHYHMVGEFNALLRFAVRDTQQLDQLLPLIKKFGDSR
;
A
#
# COMPACT_ATOMS: atom_id res chain seq x y z
N MET A 1 12.18 3.42 -22.25
CA MET A 1 11.42 4.67 -22.01
C MET A 1 9.93 4.41 -22.20
N MET A 2 9.12 4.98 -21.34
CA MET A 2 7.67 4.87 -21.37
C MET A 2 7.08 5.67 -22.53
N ASP A 3 6.17 5.05 -23.28
CA ASP A 3 5.41 5.73 -24.32
C ASP A 3 3.93 5.85 -23.95
N ARG A 4 3.14 6.48 -24.84
CA ARG A 4 1.70 6.67 -24.60
C ARG A 4 0.95 5.35 -24.35
N THR A 5 1.31 4.32 -25.08
CA THR A 5 0.67 3.01 -24.95
C THR A 5 0.97 2.37 -23.59
N ASP A 6 2.19 2.54 -23.06
CA ASP A 6 2.54 2.09 -21.74
C ASP A 6 1.69 2.77 -20.67
N TYR A 7 1.49 4.09 -20.77
CA TYR A 7 0.61 4.82 -19.85
C TYR A 7 -0.85 4.36 -19.95
N GLN A 8 -1.33 4.05 -21.15
CA GLN A 8 -2.68 3.51 -21.32
C GLN A 8 -2.83 2.15 -20.63
N ILE A 9 -1.85 1.27 -20.78
CA ILE A 9 -1.84 -0.04 -20.11
C ILE A 9 -1.80 0.13 -18.60
N LEU A 10 -0.96 1.02 -18.07
CA LEU A 10 -0.91 1.31 -16.63
C LEU A 10 -2.26 1.78 -16.10
N ASN A 11 -2.94 2.68 -16.82
CA ASN A 11 -4.24 3.17 -16.40
C ASN A 11 -5.28 2.05 -16.34
N LEU A 12 -5.28 1.15 -17.33
CA LEU A 12 -6.17 -0.01 -17.32
C LEU A 12 -5.91 -0.93 -16.14
N LEU A 13 -4.63 -1.19 -15.84
CA LEU A 13 -4.24 -2.03 -14.69
C LEU A 13 -4.56 -1.38 -13.34
N GLN A 14 -4.44 -0.05 -13.24
CA GLN A 14 -4.81 0.68 -12.02
C GLN A 14 -6.31 0.60 -11.75
N ASP A 15 -7.13 0.65 -12.79
CA ASP A 15 -8.58 0.53 -12.66
C ASP A 15 -9.01 -0.91 -12.38
N ASP A 16 -8.37 -1.88 -13.02
CA ASP A 16 -8.62 -3.30 -12.83
C ASP A 16 -7.32 -4.09 -13.04
N SER A 17 -6.67 -4.49 -11.96
CA SER A 17 -5.42 -5.26 -12.01
C SER A 17 -5.60 -6.66 -12.61
N ARG A 18 -6.83 -7.14 -12.74
CA ARG A 18 -7.18 -8.41 -13.38
C ARG A 18 -7.64 -8.27 -14.82
N CYS A 19 -7.55 -7.08 -15.39
CA CYS A 19 -7.84 -6.85 -16.81
C CYS A 19 -7.01 -7.81 -17.67
N THR A 20 -7.66 -8.52 -18.58
CA THR A 20 -6.99 -9.52 -19.42
C THR A 20 -6.09 -8.85 -20.47
N LEU A 21 -5.04 -9.57 -20.87
CA LEU A 21 -4.17 -9.12 -21.96
C LEU A 21 -4.94 -8.88 -23.24
N ARG A 22 -5.93 -9.72 -23.54
CA ARG A 22 -6.79 -9.58 -24.70
C ARG A 22 -7.58 -8.29 -24.66
N ARG A 23 -8.22 -7.98 -23.54
CA ARG A 23 -9.00 -6.76 -23.37
C ARG A 23 -8.12 -5.52 -23.51
N MET A 24 -6.97 -5.53 -22.86
CA MET A 24 -6.02 -4.42 -22.97
C MET A 24 -5.55 -4.25 -24.42
N GLY A 25 -5.22 -5.37 -25.08
CA GLY A 25 -4.82 -5.32 -26.50
C GLY A 25 -5.90 -4.74 -27.41
N ASP A 26 -7.14 -5.11 -27.20
CA ASP A 26 -8.28 -4.56 -27.96
C ASP A 26 -8.42 -3.05 -27.74
N LEU A 27 -8.18 -2.56 -26.54
CA LEU A 27 -8.31 -1.15 -26.20
C LEU A 27 -7.13 -0.29 -26.68
N VAL A 28 -5.92 -0.85 -26.73
CA VAL A 28 -4.72 -0.09 -27.12
C VAL A 28 -4.21 -0.42 -28.53
N GLY A 29 -4.87 -1.35 -29.22
CA GLY A 29 -4.52 -1.75 -30.59
C GLY A 29 -3.28 -2.63 -30.69
N LEU A 30 -3.07 -3.52 -29.71
CA LEU A 30 -1.93 -4.45 -29.67
C LEU A 30 -2.42 -5.89 -29.52
N THR A 31 -1.53 -6.82 -29.91
CA THR A 31 -1.74 -8.26 -29.62
C THR A 31 -1.51 -8.54 -28.13
N PRO A 32 -2.13 -9.59 -27.55
CA PRO A 32 -1.86 -9.98 -26.18
C PRO A 32 -0.38 -10.18 -25.85
N PRO A 33 0.44 -10.85 -26.68
CA PRO A 33 1.89 -10.94 -26.44
C PRO A 33 2.58 -9.58 -26.39
N ALA A 34 2.18 -8.64 -27.23
CA ALA A 34 2.75 -7.29 -27.25
C ALA A 34 2.42 -6.52 -25.97
N VAL A 35 1.20 -6.65 -25.46
CA VAL A 35 0.80 -6.09 -24.15
C VAL A 35 1.61 -6.72 -23.02
N SER A 36 1.71 -8.05 -23.02
CA SER A 36 2.48 -8.79 -22.01
C SER A 36 3.94 -8.33 -21.95
N GLU A 37 4.57 -8.13 -23.08
CA GLU A 37 5.95 -7.66 -23.17
C GLU A 37 6.13 -6.27 -22.57
N ARG A 38 5.19 -5.37 -22.82
CA ARG A 38 5.21 -4.01 -22.23
C ARG A 38 5.06 -4.06 -20.71
N ILE A 39 4.15 -4.89 -20.21
CA ILE A 39 3.95 -5.07 -18.76
C ILE A 39 5.24 -5.62 -18.14
N ARG A 40 5.84 -6.64 -18.75
CA ARG A 40 7.11 -7.22 -18.29
C ARG A 40 8.21 -6.16 -18.16
N ARG A 41 8.36 -5.30 -19.17
CA ARG A 41 9.35 -4.22 -19.12
C ARG A 41 9.06 -3.22 -17.99
N MET A 42 7.80 -2.90 -17.77
CA MET A 42 7.41 -2.00 -16.68
C MET A 42 7.63 -2.62 -15.31
N GLU A 43 7.45 -3.94 -15.18
CA GLU A 43 7.78 -4.66 -13.96
C GLU A 43 9.30 -4.71 -13.72
N GLU A 44 10.08 -5.06 -14.74
CA GLU A 44 11.53 -5.13 -14.63
C GLU A 44 12.19 -3.78 -14.35
N SER A 45 11.66 -2.70 -14.92
CA SER A 45 12.17 -1.34 -14.69
C SER A 45 11.71 -0.75 -13.34
N GLY A 46 10.83 -1.42 -12.62
CA GLY A 46 10.32 -0.96 -11.34
C GLY A 46 9.17 0.06 -11.44
N VAL A 47 8.66 0.36 -12.63
CA VAL A 47 7.48 1.19 -12.82
C VAL A 47 6.26 0.51 -12.17
N ILE A 48 6.07 -0.78 -12.45
CA ILE A 48 5.11 -1.61 -11.74
C ILE A 48 5.86 -2.31 -10.61
N ARG A 49 5.55 -1.95 -9.36
CA ARG A 49 6.22 -2.49 -8.17
C ARG A 49 5.50 -3.69 -7.58
N GLY A 50 4.26 -3.91 -7.95
CA GLY A 50 3.46 -5.02 -7.46
C GLY A 50 1.99 -4.84 -7.76
N TYR A 51 1.22 -5.87 -7.38
CA TYR A 51 -0.23 -5.92 -7.53
C TYR A 51 -0.82 -6.20 -6.16
N HIS A 52 -1.80 -5.41 -5.76
CA HIS A 52 -2.39 -5.50 -4.43
C HIS A 52 -3.91 -5.55 -4.54
N ILE A 53 -4.53 -6.15 -3.55
CA ILE A 53 -5.99 -6.19 -3.44
C ILE A 53 -6.46 -5.17 -2.40
N ASP A 54 -7.60 -4.58 -2.66
CA ASP A 54 -8.31 -3.76 -1.70
C ASP A 54 -9.26 -4.66 -0.89
N ILE A 55 -9.14 -4.65 0.42
CA ILE A 55 -9.88 -5.52 1.31
C ILE A 55 -10.79 -4.69 2.22
N ASP A 56 -12.07 -5.03 2.23
CA ASP A 56 -12.99 -4.56 3.28
C ASP A 56 -12.76 -5.38 4.55
N ARG A 57 -11.95 -4.82 5.45
CA ARG A 57 -11.53 -5.52 6.68
C ARG A 57 -12.64 -5.67 7.69
N THR A 58 -13.73 -4.91 7.58
CA THR A 58 -14.91 -5.11 8.43
C THR A 58 -15.55 -6.48 8.21
N LYS A 59 -15.40 -7.02 7.00
CA LYS A 59 -15.87 -8.37 6.65
C LYS A 59 -14.94 -9.49 7.12
N LEU A 60 -13.80 -9.13 7.71
CA LEU A 60 -12.81 -10.04 8.30
C LEU A 60 -12.75 -9.87 9.82
N ASP A 61 -13.84 -9.46 10.46
CA ASP A 61 -13.97 -9.20 11.89
C ASP A 61 -13.03 -8.08 12.42
N CYS A 62 -12.50 -7.25 11.54
CA CYS A 62 -11.74 -6.05 11.90
C CYS A 62 -12.70 -4.85 11.95
N ASN A 63 -13.39 -4.71 13.06
CA ASN A 63 -14.50 -3.75 13.19
C ASN A 63 -14.06 -2.32 13.46
N ILE A 64 -12.81 -2.12 13.87
CA ILE A 64 -12.24 -0.79 14.13
C ILE A 64 -11.06 -0.58 13.20
N THR A 65 -11.19 0.42 12.34
CA THR A 65 -10.12 0.85 11.44
C THR A 65 -9.90 2.34 11.62
N GLY A 66 -8.69 2.79 11.38
CA GLY A 66 -8.39 4.21 11.51
C GLY A 66 -6.94 4.52 11.22
N PHE A 67 -6.57 5.74 11.59
CA PHE A 67 -5.23 6.26 11.42
C PHE A 67 -4.67 6.74 12.75
N ILE A 68 -3.37 6.56 12.94
CA ILE A 68 -2.65 7.08 14.09
C ILE A 68 -1.47 7.89 13.56
N SER A 69 -1.39 9.15 13.98
CA SER A 69 -0.24 10.00 13.70
C SER A 69 0.81 9.81 14.79
N VAL A 70 2.07 9.71 14.39
CA VAL A 70 3.17 9.50 15.33
C VAL A 70 4.24 10.58 15.10
N ALA A 71 4.68 11.20 16.19
CA ALA A 71 5.84 12.07 16.18
C ALA A 71 7.09 11.24 16.48
N LEU A 72 7.68 10.66 15.43
CA LEU A 72 8.84 9.79 15.55
C LEU A 72 10.07 10.58 16.02
N GLU A 73 10.78 10.00 16.99
CA GLU A 73 12.12 10.44 17.31
C GLU A 73 13.07 10.13 16.14
N PRO A 74 14.01 11.04 15.79
CA PRO A 74 14.80 10.94 14.56
C PRO A 74 15.61 9.64 14.42
N ASP A 75 16.04 9.07 15.53
CA ASP A 75 16.87 7.86 15.57
C ASP A 75 16.06 6.55 15.57
N LYS A 76 14.72 6.63 15.58
CA LYS A 76 13.83 5.47 15.70
C LYS A 76 13.11 5.09 14.40
N TYR A 77 13.38 5.78 13.31
CA TYR A 77 12.65 5.58 12.05
C TYR A 77 12.77 4.14 11.52
N ASP A 78 13.99 3.61 11.43
CA ASP A 78 14.21 2.26 10.89
C ASP A 78 13.56 1.17 11.76
N LYS A 79 13.69 1.30 13.07
CA LYS A 79 13.03 0.39 14.02
C LYS A 79 11.52 0.47 13.94
N PHE A 80 10.98 1.66 13.71
CA PHE A 80 9.55 1.87 13.52
C PHE A 80 9.05 1.17 12.25
N CYS A 81 9.77 1.26 11.14
CA CYS A 81 9.42 0.55 9.91
C CYS A 81 9.42 -0.97 10.12
N ASP A 82 10.42 -1.51 10.81
CA ASP A 82 10.49 -2.93 11.13
C ASP A 82 9.32 -3.36 12.04
N PHE A 83 8.98 -2.52 13.02
CA PHE A 83 7.83 -2.75 13.89
C PHE A 83 6.52 -2.81 13.08
N CYS A 84 6.29 -1.84 12.19
CA CYS A 84 5.11 -1.82 11.34
C CYS A 84 5.00 -3.08 10.48
N ALA A 85 6.10 -3.52 9.91
CA ALA A 85 6.14 -4.73 9.09
C ALA A 85 5.82 -6.00 9.90
N SER A 86 6.13 -6.01 11.21
CA SER A 86 5.92 -7.15 12.10
C SER A 86 4.50 -7.23 12.69
N GLN A 87 3.72 -6.15 12.61
CA GLN A 87 2.39 -6.05 13.24
C GLN A 87 1.28 -6.24 12.20
N SER A 88 0.54 -7.34 12.33
CA SER A 88 -0.59 -7.62 11.43
C SER A 88 -1.72 -6.59 11.52
N ALA A 89 -1.85 -5.91 12.66
CA ALA A 89 -2.85 -4.86 12.87
C ALA A 89 -2.52 -3.57 12.09
N ILE A 90 -1.27 -3.38 11.67
CA ILE A 90 -0.84 -2.22 10.89
C ILE A 90 -0.89 -2.58 9.42
N ILE A 91 -1.79 -1.93 8.67
CA ILE A 91 -2.02 -2.18 7.25
C ILE A 91 -0.94 -1.52 6.40
N SER A 92 -0.62 -0.27 6.72
CA SER A 92 0.34 0.54 5.97
C SER A 92 0.85 1.68 6.85
N HIS A 93 1.98 2.25 6.47
CA HIS A 93 2.51 3.43 7.12
C HIS A 93 3.08 4.39 6.08
N TYR A 94 3.10 5.67 6.42
CA TYR A 94 3.53 6.75 5.53
C TYR A 94 4.42 7.71 6.29
N HIS A 95 5.43 8.22 5.60
CA HIS A 95 6.25 9.32 6.09
C HIS A 95 5.55 10.63 5.77
N MET A 96 5.42 11.51 6.75
CA MET A 96 4.79 12.81 6.60
C MET A 96 5.77 13.94 6.93
N VAL A 97 5.45 15.12 6.45
CA VAL A 97 6.15 16.35 6.81
C VAL A 97 5.34 17.09 7.88
N GLY A 98 5.99 17.51 8.94
CA GLY A 98 5.36 18.26 10.03
C GLY A 98 5.69 17.70 11.41
N GLU A 99 4.95 18.16 12.41
CA GLU A 99 5.09 17.74 13.81
C GLU A 99 4.92 16.22 13.96
N PHE A 100 3.90 15.67 13.33
CA PHE A 100 3.71 14.23 13.22
C PHE A 100 4.29 13.77 11.88
N ASN A 101 5.39 13.04 11.92
CA ASN A 101 6.16 12.66 10.73
C ASN A 101 5.90 11.23 10.25
N ALA A 102 5.01 10.50 10.90
CA ALA A 102 4.54 9.22 10.44
C ALA A 102 3.04 9.06 10.64
N LEU A 103 2.40 8.35 9.71
CA LEU A 103 0.99 8.02 9.74
C LEU A 103 0.84 6.52 9.60
N LEU A 104 0.13 5.89 10.53
CA LEU A 104 -0.23 4.47 10.47
C LEU A 104 -1.69 4.33 10.09
N ARG A 105 -1.97 3.39 9.21
CA ARG A 105 -3.32 2.87 9.00
C ARG A 105 -3.43 1.53 9.71
N PHE A 106 -4.44 1.36 10.57
CA PHE A 106 -4.62 0.15 11.35
C PHE A 106 -6.00 -0.46 11.18
N ALA A 107 -6.11 -1.75 11.47
CA ALA A 107 -7.36 -2.47 11.59
C ALA A 107 -7.24 -3.46 12.75
N VAL A 108 -8.19 -3.38 13.69
CA VAL A 108 -8.26 -4.24 14.87
C VAL A 108 -9.69 -4.76 15.06
N ARG A 109 -9.83 -5.85 15.81
CA ARG A 109 -11.12 -6.47 16.06
C ARG A 109 -11.98 -5.68 17.04
N ASP A 110 -11.35 -5.12 18.08
CA ASP A 110 -12.02 -4.47 19.20
C ASP A 110 -11.11 -3.44 19.87
N THR A 111 -11.67 -2.72 20.84
CA THR A 111 -10.93 -1.71 21.60
C THR A 111 -9.82 -2.33 22.44
N GLN A 112 -9.98 -3.56 22.92
CA GLN A 112 -8.94 -4.24 23.68
C GLN A 112 -7.67 -4.45 22.86
N GLN A 113 -7.80 -4.88 21.61
CA GLN A 113 -6.66 -5.02 20.70
C GLN A 113 -6.00 -3.66 20.41
N LEU A 114 -6.80 -2.60 20.25
CA LEU A 114 -6.28 -1.24 20.07
C LEU A 114 -5.50 -0.79 21.31
N ASP A 115 -6.04 -1.04 22.50
CA ASP A 115 -5.38 -0.71 23.76
C ASP A 115 -4.05 -1.45 23.96
N GLN A 116 -3.90 -2.62 23.35
CA GLN A 116 -2.63 -3.36 23.34
C GLN A 116 -1.63 -2.80 22.32
N LEU A 117 -2.12 -2.26 21.22
CA LEU A 117 -1.28 -1.70 20.14
C LEU A 117 -0.70 -0.34 20.51
N LEU A 118 -1.49 0.54 21.11
CA LEU A 118 -1.09 1.92 21.40
C LEU A 118 0.19 2.05 22.25
N PRO A 119 0.37 1.29 23.34
CA PRO A 119 1.61 1.36 24.12
C PRO A 119 2.85 0.96 23.33
N LEU A 120 2.72 0.04 22.38
CA LEU A 120 3.82 -0.39 21.53
C LEU A 120 4.26 0.73 20.59
N ILE A 121 3.29 1.49 20.05
CA ILE A 121 3.55 2.65 19.18
C ILE A 121 4.21 3.77 19.97
N LYS A 122 3.80 4.01 21.22
CA LYS A 122 4.36 5.07 22.08
C LYS A 122 5.87 4.94 22.32
N LYS A 123 6.43 3.75 22.18
CA LYS A 123 7.88 3.55 22.30
C LYS A 123 8.68 4.29 21.24
N PHE A 124 8.04 4.68 20.14
CA PHE A 124 8.68 5.35 19.01
C PHE A 124 8.48 6.86 19.00
N GLY A 125 7.54 7.38 19.79
CA GLY A 125 7.22 8.79 19.90
C GLY A 125 5.78 9.03 20.32
N ASP A 126 5.42 10.30 20.47
CA ASP A 126 4.05 10.68 20.81
C ASP A 126 3.09 10.36 19.67
N SER A 127 1.88 9.92 20.01
CA SER A 127 0.87 9.51 19.03
C SER A 127 -0.48 10.18 19.30
N ARG A 128 -1.23 10.41 18.23
CA ARG A 128 -2.60 10.92 18.24
C ARG A 128 -3.47 10.20 17.21
#